data_a26457a10ee66b73d88a7384b4794dad
#
_entry.id   a26457a10ee66b73d88a7384b4794dad
#
_cell.length_a   1.000
_cell.length_b   1.000
_cell.length_c   1.000
_cell.angle_alpha   90.00
_cell.angle_beta   90.00
_cell.angle_gamma   90.00
#
_symmetry.space_group_name_H-M   'P 1'
#
loop_
_entity.id
_entity.type
_entity.pdbx_description
1 polymer ?
#
loop_
_entity_poly.entity_id
_entity_poly.type
_entity_poly.pdbx_seq_one_letter_code
_entity_poly.pdbx_strand_id
1 'polypeptide(L)' 'MLKVSQKTEYAMRAMIELALRKLRDGDALVPARALAESQRIPLRFLEQQLGALHKAGLVESFRGAGGG' A
#
# COMPACT_ATOMS: atom_id res chain seq x y z
N MET A 1 -17.73 9.20 -17.37
CA MET A 1 -16.43 8.94 -16.74
C MET A 1 -16.62 8.58 -15.27
N LEU A 2 -15.98 7.51 -14.84
CA LEU A 2 -16.03 7.13 -13.44
C LEU A 2 -15.20 8.06 -12.59
N LYS A 3 -15.80 8.53 -11.50
CA LYS A 3 -15.06 9.25 -10.48
C LYS A 3 -14.77 8.29 -9.33
N VAL A 4 -13.50 8.14 -9.00
CA VAL A 4 -13.12 7.38 -7.81
C VAL A 4 -12.72 8.36 -6.72
N SER A 5 -13.00 8.01 -5.48
CA SER A 5 -12.61 8.86 -4.37
C SER A 5 -11.09 8.87 -4.24
N GLN A 6 -10.54 9.92 -3.62
CA GLN A 6 -9.12 9.99 -3.39
C GLN A 6 -8.63 8.79 -2.56
N LYS A 7 -9.45 8.37 -1.62
CA LYS A 7 -9.16 7.20 -0.80
C LYS A 7 -8.99 5.94 -1.65
N THR A 8 -9.92 5.72 -2.58
CA THR A 8 -9.87 4.58 -3.48
C THR A 8 -8.66 4.68 -4.40
N GLU A 9 -8.40 5.87 -4.93
CA GLU A 9 -7.25 6.09 -5.80
C GLU A 9 -5.95 5.77 -5.08
N TYR A 10 -5.79 6.22 -3.83
CA TYR A 10 -4.60 5.94 -3.05
C TYR A 10 -4.43 4.43 -2.82
N ALA A 11 -5.52 3.75 -2.50
CA ALA A 11 -5.47 2.30 -2.28
C ALA A 11 -5.06 1.57 -3.55
N MET A 12 -5.60 1.96 -4.69
CA MET A 12 -5.26 1.35 -5.97
C MET A 12 -3.79 1.60 -6.32
N ARG A 13 -3.32 2.82 -6.13
CA ARG A 13 -1.92 3.15 -6.41
C ARG A 13 -0.97 2.33 -5.53
N ALA A 14 -1.31 2.18 -4.26
CA ALA A 14 -0.49 1.40 -3.35
C ALA A 14 -0.44 -0.07 -3.78
N MET A 15 -1.57 -0.64 -4.15
CA MET A 15 -1.64 -2.03 -4.61
C MET A 15 -0.84 -2.25 -5.88
N ILE A 16 -0.95 -1.33 -6.83
CA ILE A 16 -0.20 -1.44 -8.10
C ILE A 16 1.30 -1.39 -7.82
N GLU A 17 1.73 -0.46 -6.97
CA GLU A 17 3.15 -0.35 -6.65
C GLU A 17 3.66 -1.61 -5.94
N LEU A 18 2.88 -2.16 -5.01
CA LEU A 18 3.26 -3.40 -4.35
C LEU A 18 3.40 -4.55 -5.35
N ALA A 19 2.46 -4.65 -6.28
CA ALA A 19 2.50 -5.69 -7.30
C ALA A 19 3.74 -5.54 -8.19
N LEU A 20 4.05 -4.32 -8.60
CA LEU A 20 5.23 -4.07 -9.42
C LEU A 20 6.52 -4.40 -8.69
N ARG A 21 6.59 -4.07 -7.40
CA ARG A 21 7.76 -4.38 -6.60
C ARG A 21 7.92 -5.88 -6.41
N LYS A 22 6.81 -6.60 -6.26
CA LYS A 22 6.87 -8.05 -6.14
C LYS A 22 7.40 -8.69 -7.43
N LEU A 23 6.95 -8.20 -8.57
CA LEU A 23 7.44 -8.70 -9.86
C LEU A 23 8.93 -8.42 -10.06
N ARG A 24 9.41 -7.27 -9.57
CA ARG A 24 10.81 -6.88 -9.74
C ARG A 24 11.71 -7.51 -8.70
N ASP A 25 11.29 -7.50 -7.45
CA ASP A 25 12.14 -7.84 -6.31
C ASP A 25 11.74 -9.13 -5.59
N GLY A 26 10.71 -9.81 -6.07
CA GLY A 26 10.23 -11.06 -5.45
C GLY A 26 9.52 -10.79 -4.13
N ASP A 27 9.84 -11.59 -3.12
CA ASP A 27 9.15 -11.52 -1.83
C ASP A 27 9.80 -10.53 -0.85
N ALA A 28 10.60 -9.60 -1.34
CA ALA A 28 11.21 -8.61 -0.49
C ALA A 28 10.13 -7.77 0.22
N LEU A 29 10.36 -7.46 1.48
CA LEU A 29 9.45 -6.63 2.25
C LEU A 29 9.54 -5.19 1.77
N VAL A 30 8.39 -4.53 1.72
CA VAL A 30 8.31 -3.13 1.32
C VAL A 30 7.85 -2.33 2.54
N PRO A 31 8.71 -1.48 3.13
CA PRO A 31 8.28 -0.65 4.25
C PRO A 31 7.17 0.30 3.83
N ALA A 32 6.17 0.45 4.69
CA ALA A 32 5.05 1.35 4.39
C ALA A 32 5.53 2.78 4.12
N ARG A 33 6.55 3.23 4.85
CA ARG A 33 7.10 4.57 4.65
C ARG A 33 7.66 4.75 3.25
N ALA A 34 8.39 3.75 2.75
CA ALA A 34 8.95 3.82 1.41
C ALA A 34 7.84 3.87 0.36
N LEU A 35 6.79 3.09 0.56
CA LEU A 35 5.66 3.06 -0.33
C LEU A 35 4.93 4.41 -0.32
N ALA A 36 4.73 4.98 0.87
CA ALA A 36 4.07 6.27 1.02
C ALA A 36 4.86 7.36 0.29
N GLU A 37 6.17 7.38 0.46
CA GLU A 37 7.02 8.36 -0.20
C GLU A 37 6.97 8.23 -1.72
N SER A 38 7.07 7.00 -2.23
CA SER A 38 7.09 6.79 -3.67
C SER A 38 5.76 7.18 -4.32
N GLN A 39 4.66 6.99 -3.63
CA GLN A 39 3.34 7.30 -4.15
C GLN A 39 2.78 8.64 -3.69
N ARG A 40 3.54 9.36 -2.87
CA ARG A 40 3.12 10.65 -2.32
C ARG A 40 1.78 10.54 -1.60
N ILE A 41 1.67 9.52 -0.77
CA ILE A 41 0.49 9.27 0.04
C ILE A 41 0.86 9.55 1.49
N PRO A 42 0.01 10.25 2.27
CA PRO A 42 0.29 10.42 3.70
C PRO A 42 0.46 9.07 4.37
N LEU A 43 1.52 8.91 5.15
CA LEU A 43 1.84 7.62 5.76
C LEU A 43 0.70 7.08 6.60
N ARG A 44 0.09 7.95 7.41
CA ARG A 44 -0.99 7.55 8.28
C ARG A 44 -2.17 6.99 7.49
N PHE A 45 -2.50 7.64 6.38
CA PHE A 45 -3.56 7.18 5.51
C PHE A 45 -3.20 5.84 4.87
N LEU A 46 -1.97 5.72 4.40
CA LEU A 46 -1.51 4.47 3.79
C LEU A 46 -1.57 3.32 4.78
N GLU A 47 -1.17 3.55 6.04
CA GLU A 47 -1.23 2.51 7.05
C GLU A 47 -2.65 2.02 7.28
N GLN A 48 -3.62 2.93 7.27
CA GLN A 48 -5.02 2.55 7.39
C GLN A 48 -5.46 1.68 6.22
N GLN A 49 -5.06 2.05 5.01
CA GLN A 49 -5.43 1.29 3.82
C GLN A 49 -4.76 -0.08 3.80
N LEU A 50 -3.49 -0.16 4.17
CA LEU A 50 -2.79 -1.44 4.23
C LEU A 50 -3.41 -2.36 5.27
N GLY A 51 -3.81 -1.80 6.40
CA GLY A 51 -4.50 -2.58 7.42
C GLY A 51 -5.80 -3.19 6.90
N ALA A 52 -6.59 -2.39 6.19
CA ALA A 52 -7.84 -2.87 5.59
C ALA A 52 -7.57 -3.93 4.54
N LEU A 53 -6.56 -3.74 3.70
CA LEU A 53 -6.19 -4.71 2.67
C LEU A 53 -5.69 -6.01 3.30
N HIS A 54 -4.96 -5.91 4.40
CA HIS A 54 -4.49 -7.08 5.11
C HIS A 54 -5.65 -7.88 5.69
N LYS A 55 -6.62 -7.20 6.29
CA LYS A 55 -7.82 -7.87 6.81
C LYS A 55 -8.62 -8.54 5.72
N ALA A 56 -8.61 -7.98 4.52
CA ALA A 56 -9.30 -8.57 3.38
C ALA A 56 -8.50 -9.68 2.71
N GLY A 57 -7.28 -9.96 3.17
CA GLY A 57 -6.45 -11.00 2.62
C GLY A 57 -5.70 -10.61 1.35
N LEU A 58 -5.69 -9.34 1.01
CA LEU A 58 -5.04 -8.87 -0.23
C LEU A 58 -3.56 -8.56 -0.06
N VAL A 59 -3.11 -8.35 1.17
CA VAL A 59 -1.68 -8.25 1.50
C VAL A 59 -1.37 -9.23 2.62
N GLU A 60 -0.19 -9.86 2.53
CA GLU A 60 0.15 -10.94 3.42
C GLU A 60 0.54 -10.49 4.82
N SER A 61 1.28 -9.40 4.93
CA SER A 61 1.69 -8.93 6.24
C SER A 61 1.72 -7.42 6.29
N PHE A 62 1.37 -6.91 7.45
CA PHE A 62 1.36 -5.49 7.70
C PHE A 62 1.53 -5.28 9.20
N ARG A 63 2.45 -4.39 9.58
CA ARG A 63 2.76 -4.15 10.99
C ARG A 63 2.35 -2.78 11.47
N GLY A 64 1.75 -1.95 10.68
CA GLY A 64 1.36 -0.63 11.11
C GLY A 64 2.54 0.33 11.22
N ALA A 65 2.41 1.35 12.05
CA ALA A 65 3.40 2.41 12.17
C ALA A 65 4.78 1.84 12.49
N GLY A 66 5.76 2.17 11.66
CA GLY A 66 7.12 1.71 11.84
C GLY A 66 7.39 0.28 11.40
N GLY A 67 6.37 -0.45 10.98
CA GLY A 67 6.55 -1.80 10.48
C GLY A 67 6.91 -1.82 9.01
N GLY A 68 7.46 -2.89 8.58
CA GLY A 68 7.84 -3.09 7.18
C GLY A 68 6.73 -3.59 6.31
#